data_81784c0b76ad9d5d4cd071cbb3fcbe82
#
_entry.id   81784c0b76ad9d5d4cd071cbb3fcbe82
#
_cell.length_a   1.000
_cell.length_b   1.000
_cell.length_c   1.000
_cell.angle_alpha   90.00
_cell.angle_beta   90.00
_cell.angle_gamma   90.00
#
_symmetry.space_group_name_H-M   'P 1'
#
loop_
_entity.id
_entity.type
_entity.pdbx_description
1 polymer ?
#
loop_
_entity_poly.entity_id
_entity_poly.type
_entity_poly.pdbx_seq_one_letter_code
_entity_poly.pdbx_strand_id
1 'polypeptide(L)'
;MRQTRFLMRSTLALLTALAAWQWPVAALGDDSGMNVNFSAKIVANTCLLNLKDGDNVTLPTVSRDWFYNADNTDRLQPETDDGGTPFTIQVVSCDIPSTESGGSQQLHIQFAPQSGVNPANKQVFANNAASGQANNVGVVVFSDAFHTNVLNRDGSSDVVYDLSGKAEPRFPADYTFYARYQNTGDVGNGAITSNVVVDVTYQ
;
A
#
# COMPACT_ATOMS: atom_id res chain seq x y z
N MET A 1 -87.00 -41.45 18.35
CA MET A 1 -87.13 -40.32 19.32
C MET A 1 -85.96 -39.44 19.26
N ARG A 2 -86.23 -38.07 19.10
CA ARG A 2 -85.36 -36.91 19.30
C ARG A 2 -84.05 -36.83 18.50
N GLN A 3 -84.14 -36.08 17.48
CA GLN A 3 -83.66 -34.72 17.21
C GLN A 3 -82.58 -34.20 18.19
N THR A 4 -81.39 -33.76 17.66
CA THR A 4 -80.99 -32.38 17.81
C THR A 4 -79.92 -32.03 16.78
N ARG A 5 -80.19 -30.94 16.08
CA ARG A 5 -79.38 -30.16 15.22
C ARG A 5 -78.25 -29.48 16.04
N PHE A 6 -77.03 -29.28 15.48
CA PHE A 6 -76.31 -28.11 15.72
C PHE A 6 -75.24 -27.90 14.60
N LEU A 7 -75.60 -27.00 13.72
CA LEU A 7 -74.87 -25.75 13.35
C LEU A 7 -73.41 -25.87 12.89
N MET A 8 -73.37 -25.75 11.66
CA MET A 8 -72.33 -25.13 10.79
C MET A 8 -71.60 -23.97 11.46
N ARG A 9 -70.29 -24.04 11.54
CA ARG A 9 -69.45 -22.86 11.60
C ARG A 9 -68.21 -23.07 10.72
N SER A 10 -68.28 -22.43 9.59
CA SER A 10 -67.15 -22.16 8.67
C SER A 10 -66.09 -21.36 9.40
N THR A 11 -64.90 -21.90 9.54
CA THR A 11 -63.70 -21.09 9.84
C THR A 11 -62.84 -21.09 8.62
N LEU A 12 -62.93 -19.97 7.92
CA LEU A 12 -62.05 -19.57 6.83
C LEU A 12 -60.64 -19.35 7.38
N ALA A 13 -59.72 -20.29 7.16
CA ALA A 13 -58.34 -20.13 7.51
C ALA A 13 -57.69 -19.22 6.46
N LEU A 14 -57.42 -17.99 6.86
CA LEU A 14 -56.65 -17.00 6.11
C LEU A 14 -55.20 -17.46 6.11
N LEU A 15 -54.72 -18.05 5.02
CA LEU A 15 -53.29 -18.24 4.74
C LEU A 15 -52.68 -16.89 4.38
N THR A 16 -52.16 -16.20 5.37
CA THR A 16 -51.25 -15.06 5.13
C THR A 16 -49.90 -15.59 4.67
N ALA A 17 -49.68 -15.57 3.35
CA ALA A 17 -48.39 -15.75 2.77
C ALA A 17 -47.50 -14.56 3.20
N LEU A 18 -46.59 -14.76 4.16
CA LEU A 18 -45.48 -13.87 4.41
C LEU A 18 -44.50 -14.01 3.23
N ALA A 19 -44.67 -13.18 2.24
CA ALA A 19 -43.65 -12.92 1.26
C ALA A 19 -42.48 -12.21 1.99
N ALA A 20 -41.48 -12.98 2.40
CA ALA A 20 -40.20 -12.45 2.83
C ALA A 20 -39.62 -11.72 1.64
N TRP A 21 -39.74 -10.40 1.62
CA TRP A 21 -38.98 -9.55 0.75
C TRP A 21 -37.50 -9.64 1.19
N GLN A 22 -36.80 -10.55 0.55
CA GLN A 22 -35.36 -10.54 0.59
C GLN A 22 -34.92 -9.33 -0.25
N TRP A 23 -34.68 -8.23 0.44
CA TRP A 23 -33.99 -7.13 -0.16
C TRP A 23 -32.56 -7.61 -0.42
N PRO A 24 -32.04 -7.51 -1.65
CA PRO A 24 -30.62 -7.73 -1.85
C PRO A 24 -29.92 -6.69 -0.99
N VAL A 25 -29.24 -7.15 0.05
CA VAL A 25 -28.24 -6.32 0.71
C VAL A 25 -27.18 -6.11 -0.36
N ALA A 26 -27.23 -4.94 -1.01
CA ALA A 26 -26.12 -4.48 -1.80
C ALA A 26 -24.92 -4.51 -0.84
N ALA A 27 -24.01 -5.42 -1.07
CA ALA A 27 -22.69 -5.33 -0.45
C ALA A 27 -22.14 -3.98 -0.91
N LEU A 28 -22.27 -2.98 -0.06
CA LEU A 28 -21.50 -1.75 -0.17
C LEU A 28 -20.05 -2.24 -0.07
N GLY A 29 -19.40 -2.39 -1.20
CA GLY A 29 -17.97 -2.50 -1.23
C GLY A 29 -17.47 -1.30 -0.44
N ASP A 30 -16.84 -1.59 0.70
CA ASP A 30 -16.18 -0.57 1.50
C ASP A 30 -15.13 0.04 0.55
N ASP A 31 -15.35 1.29 0.18
CA ASP A 31 -14.46 2.08 -0.69
C ASP A 31 -13.24 2.51 0.13
N SER A 32 -12.67 1.54 0.83
CA SER A 32 -11.46 1.70 1.62
C SER A 32 -10.29 1.77 0.65
N GLY A 33 -10.08 2.97 0.11
CA GLY A 33 -8.86 3.30 -0.58
C GLY A 33 -7.67 2.84 0.28
N MET A 34 -6.71 2.19 -0.35
CA MET A 34 -5.51 1.77 0.35
C MET A 34 -4.68 2.99 0.72
N ASN A 35 -4.32 3.10 2.00
CA ASN A 35 -3.38 4.10 2.48
C ASN A 35 -2.01 3.45 2.69
N VAL A 36 -1.00 3.92 1.97
CA VAL A 36 0.39 3.65 2.30
C VAL A 36 0.86 4.79 3.20
N ASN A 37 1.08 4.51 4.49
CA ASN A 37 1.56 5.51 5.42
C ASN A 37 3.09 5.55 5.36
N PHE A 38 3.65 6.71 5.04
CA PHE A 38 5.06 6.99 5.19
C PHE A 38 5.27 7.79 6.47
N SER A 39 6.09 7.27 7.38
CA SER A 39 6.53 8.01 8.57
C SER A 39 8.01 8.31 8.42
N ALA A 40 8.41 9.58 8.51
CA ALA A 40 9.80 9.96 8.59
C ALA A 40 10.24 10.02 10.06
N LYS A 41 11.31 9.30 10.43
CA LYS A 41 11.95 9.39 11.74
C LYS A 41 13.31 10.07 11.59
N ILE A 42 13.55 11.13 12.37
CA ILE A 42 14.79 11.89 12.37
C ILE A 42 15.83 11.20 13.27
N VAL A 43 17.01 10.86 12.74
CA VAL A 43 18.18 10.33 13.47
C VAL A 43 19.39 11.21 13.17
N ALA A 44 20.35 11.34 14.06
CA ALA A 44 21.49 12.28 13.97
C ALA A 44 22.29 12.14 12.66
N ASN A 45 22.62 13.25 12.01
CA ASN A 45 23.06 13.54 10.65
C ASN A 45 21.89 13.63 9.66
N THR A 46 20.81 14.24 10.08
CA THR A 46 19.48 14.08 9.50
C THR A 46 19.13 15.19 8.55
N CYS A 47 18.44 14.75 7.54
CA CYS A 47 17.76 15.63 6.63
C CYS A 47 16.32 15.90 7.13
N LEU A 48 15.83 17.11 6.95
CA LEU A 48 14.43 17.43 7.11
C LEU A 48 13.69 17.00 5.84
N LEU A 49 12.66 16.19 6.00
CA LEU A 49 11.88 15.61 4.91
C LEU A 49 10.46 16.14 4.90
N ASN A 50 9.88 16.20 3.70
CA ASN A 50 8.48 16.46 3.47
C ASN A 50 7.96 15.52 2.36
N LEU A 51 6.80 14.91 2.56
CA LEU A 51 6.11 14.19 1.51
C LEU A 51 5.17 15.18 0.80
N LYS A 52 5.41 15.49 -0.47
CA LYS A 52 4.71 16.57 -1.19
C LYS A 52 3.21 16.33 -1.36
N ASP A 53 2.84 15.06 -1.49
CA ASP A 53 1.46 14.67 -1.77
C ASP A 53 0.67 14.33 -0.49
N GLY A 54 1.16 14.78 0.67
CA GLY A 54 0.57 14.50 2.00
C GLY A 54 1.18 13.25 2.64
N ASP A 55 0.73 12.93 3.87
CA ASP A 55 1.34 11.87 4.69
C ASP A 55 1.04 10.45 4.18
N ASN A 56 0.22 10.31 3.14
CA ASN A 56 -0.23 9.02 2.63
C ASN A 56 -0.17 8.98 1.11
N VAL A 57 0.31 7.86 0.57
CA VAL A 57 0.21 7.53 -0.86
C VAL A 57 -0.99 6.62 -1.05
N THR A 58 -2.00 7.11 -1.79
CA THR A 58 -3.22 6.34 -2.07
C THR A 58 -3.09 5.63 -3.41
N LEU A 59 -3.15 4.31 -3.40
CA LEU A 59 -3.15 3.49 -4.60
C LEU A 59 -4.58 3.24 -5.07
N PRO A 60 -4.83 3.12 -6.40
CA PRO A 60 -6.16 2.88 -6.94
C PRO A 60 -6.69 1.50 -6.53
N THR A 61 -8.00 1.38 -6.36
CA THR A 61 -8.64 0.07 -6.16
C THR A 61 -8.48 -0.78 -7.43
N VAL A 62 -8.06 -2.02 -7.28
CA VAL A 62 -7.88 -2.96 -8.37
C VAL A 62 -8.68 -4.24 -8.14
N SER A 63 -9.09 -4.90 -9.24
CA SER A 63 -9.68 -6.24 -9.17
C SER A 63 -8.59 -7.29 -8.98
N ARG A 64 -8.98 -8.49 -8.53
CA ARG A 64 -8.05 -9.62 -8.41
C ARG A 64 -7.35 -9.94 -9.76
N ASP A 65 -8.08 -9.84 -10.87
CA ASP A 65 -7.54 -10.15 -12.20
C ASP A 65 -6.42 -9.19 -12.64
N TRP A 66 -6.33 -8.02 -11.99
CA TRP A 66 -5.25 -7.08 -12.27
C TRP A 66 -3.85 -7.67 -12.01
N PHE A 67 -3.75 -8.63 -11.10
CA PHE A 67 -2.47 -9.24 -10.71
C PHE A 67 -1.98 -10.31 -11.69
N TYR A 68 -2.83 -10.75 -12.63
CA TYR A 68 -2.56 -11.90 -13.49
C TYR A 68 -2.65 -11.57 -14.98
N ASN A 69 -1.92 -12.30 -15.77
CA ASN A 69 -2.06 -12.36 -17.22
C ASN A 69 -3.25 -13.24 -17.60
N ALA A 70 -3.61 -13.25 -18.89
CA ALA A 70 -4.71 -14.08 -19.41
C ALA A 70 -4.49 -15.60 -19.24
N ASP A 71 -3.25 -16.03 -19.07
CA ASP A 71 -2.84 -17.41 -18.80
C ASP A 71 -2.73 -17.74 -17.30
N ASN A 72 -3.18 -16.84 -16.41
CA ASN A 72 -3.09 -16.90 -14.95
C ASN A 72 -1.65 -16.88 -14.40
N THR A 73 -0.66 -16.50 -15.18
CA THR A 73 0.67 -16.20 -14.66
C THR A 73 0.69 -14.81 -13.99
N ASP A 74 1.63 -14.60 -13.08
CA ASP A 74 1.81 -13.29 -12.43
C ASP A 74 2.11 -12.21 -13.47
N ARG A 75 1.33 -11.15 -13.43
CA ARG A 75 1.47 -10.03 -14.36
C ARG A 75 2.77 -9.25 -14.14
N LEU A 76 3.14 -9.05 -12.87
CA LEU A 76 4.27 -8.22 -12.49
C LEU A 76 5.17 -8.99 -11.51
N GLN A 77 6.46 -8.69 -11.57
CA GLN A 77 7.45 -9.23 -10.65
C GLN A 77 7.98 -8.11 -9.75
N PRO A 78 8.44 -8.41 -8.53
CA PRO A 78 8.93 -7.40 -7.58
C PRO A 78 10.12 -6.58 -8.09
N GLU A 79 10.89 -7.12 -9.03
CA GLU A 79 12.04 -6.46 -9.65
C GLU A 79 11.71 -5.62 -10.88
N THR A 80 10.49 -5.78 -11.43
CA THR A 80 10.10 -5.11 -12.67
C THR A 80 9.54 -3.74 -12.37
N ASP A 81 10.21 -2.70 -12.82
CA ASP A 81 9.72 -1.32 -12.78
C ASP A 81 8.68 -1.11 -13.88
N ASP A 82 7.43 -1.37 -13.57
CA ASP A 82 6.31 -1.25 -14.50
C ASP A 82 5.12 -0.57 -13.81
N GLY A 83 5.06 0.73 -14.01
CA GLY A 83 3.98 1.58 -13.53
C GLY A 83 3.87 1.72 -12.01
N GLY A 84 2.86 2.41 -11.59
CA GLY A 84 2.56 2.68 -10.17
C GLY A 84 2.01 4.08 -9.96
N THR A 85 1.68 4.39 -8.72
CA THR A 85 1.28 5.72 -8.28
C THR A 85 2.54 6.49 -7.87
N PRO A 86 2.87 7.61 -8.54
CA PRO A 86 4.01 8.41 -8.18
C PRO A 86 3.79 9.14 -6.85
N PHE A 87 4.87 9.35 -6.12
CA PHE A 87 4.93 10.23 -4.97
C PHE A 87 6.32 10.85 -4.84
N THR A 88 6.41 11.99 -4.18
CA THR A 88 7.66 12.76 -4.09
C THR A 88 8.06 13.00 -2.65
N ILE A 89 9.27 12.55 -2.32
CA ILE A 89 9.96 12.90 -1.07
C ILE A 89 10.79 14.13 -1.35
N GLN A 90 10.48 15.24 -0.69
CA GLN A 90 11.30 16.43 -0.71
C GLN A 90 12.28 16.41 0.46
N VAL A 91 13.56 16.46 0.18
CA VAL A 91 14.59 16.75 1.17
C VAL A 91 14.69 18.26 1.27
N VAL A 92 14.23 18.83 2.38
CA VAL A 92 14.14 20.29 2.58
C VAL A 92 15.51 20.85 2.95
N SER A 93 16.21 20.17 3.84
CA SER A 93 17.58 20.53 4.26
C SER A 93 18.27 19.32 4.87
N CYS A 94 19.59 19.31 4.84
CA CYS A 94 20.42 18.33 5.56
C CYS A 94 21.49 19.08 6.35
N ASP A 95 21.84 18.56 7.53
CA ASP A 95 23.01 19.02 8.28
C ASP A 95 24.28 18.51 7.56
N ILE A 96 24.94 19.38 6.85
CA ILE A 96 26.20 19.06 6.15
C ILE A 96 27.34 19.44 7.08
N PRO A 97 28.18 18.50 7.53
CA PRO A 97 29.36 18.84 8.31
C PRO A 97 30.29 19.79 7.52
N SER A 98 30.62 20.94 8.08
CA SER A 98 31.41 22.00 7.44
C SER A 98 32.89 21.60 7.13
N THR A 99 33.30 20.39 7.49
CA THR A 99 34.68 19.88 7.35
C THR A 99 34.88 18.96 6.14
N GLU A 100 33.85 18.61 5.40
CA GLU A 100 33.93 17.67 4.30
C GLU A 100 34.06 18.34 2.93
N SER A 101 35.11 19.16 2.78
CA SER A 101 35.56 19.63 1.44
C SER A 101 36.39 18.52 0.78
N GLY A 102 35.71 17.54 0.14
CA GLY A 102 36.38 16.50 -0.65
C GLY A 102 35.95 15.04 -0.35
N GLY A 103 35.01 14.81 0.56
CA GLY A 103 34.41 13.50 0.78
C GLY A 103 33.39 13.12 -0.31
N SER A 104 32.98 11.86 -0.31
CA SER A 104 31.84 11.37 -1.08
C SER A 104 30.62 12.14 -0.65
N GLN A 105 29.94 12.80 -1.60
CA GLN A 105 28.73 13.57 -1.31
C GLN A 105 27.53 12.76 -1.76
N GLN A 106 27.08 11.88 -0.90
CA GLN A 106 25.99 10.95 -1.20
C GLN A 106 24.81 11.18 -0.28
N LEU A 107 23.63 11.12 -0.88
CA LEU A 107 22.38 11.09 -0.16
C LEU A 107 21.82 9.66 -0.19
N HIS A 108 21.63 9.09 0.98
CA HIS A 108 21.08 7.76 1.17
C HIS A 108 19.63 7.88 1.60
N ILE A 109 18.70 7.31 0.82
CA ILE A 109 17.28 7.23 1.17
C ILE A 109 16.95 5.78 1.45
N GLN A 110 16.53 5.48 2.68
CA GLN A 110 16.24 4.13 3.16
C GLN A 110 14.77 4.00 3.50
N PHE A 111 14.19 2.87 3.13
CA PHE A 111 12.78 2.54 3.38
C PHE A 111 12.70 1.37 4.35
N ALA A 112 12.33 1.64 5.59
CA ALA A 112 12.22 0.64 6.64
C ALA A 112 10.74 0.27 6.88
N PRO A 113 10.32 -0.97 6.60
CA PRO A 113 8.95 -1.39 6.89
C PRO A 113 8.71 -1.46 8.40
N GLN A 114 7.65 -0.82 8.91
CA GLN A 114 7.33 -0.84 10.34
C GLN A 114 6.90 -2.23 10.85
N SER A 115 6.31 -3.04 9.98
CA SER A 115 5.83 -4.39 10.33
C SER A 115 6.57 -5.50 9.58
N GLY A 116 7.76 -5.19 9.08
CA GLY A 116 8.59 -6.12 8.33
C GLY A 116 8.26 -6.22 6.84
N VAL A 117 9.07 -6.96 6.13
CA VAL A 117 8.88 -7.31 4.73
C VAL A 117 7.97 -8.54 4.61
N ASN A 118 7.42 -8.77 3.43
CA ASN A 118 6.62 -9.95 3.18
C ASN A 118 7.51 -11.24 3.32
N PRO A 119 7.08 -12.24 4.09
CA PRO A 119 7.89 -13.44 4.33
C PRO A 119 8.10 -14.29 3.06
N ALA A 120 7.19 -14.22 2.09
CA ALA A 120 7.33 -14.95 0.82
C ALA A 120 8.26 -14.23 -0.17
N ASN A 121 8.36 -12.89 -0.09
CA ASN A 121 9.28 -12.11 -0.91
C ASN A 121 9.73 -10.86 -0.16
N LYS A 122 11.00 -10.77 0.16
CA LYS A 122 11.58 -9.69 0.96
C LYS A 122 11.67 -8.35 0.23
N GLN A 123 11.43 -8.31 -1.08
CA GLN A 123 11.34 -7.08 -1.87
C GLN A 123 9.94 -6.46 -1.86
N VAL A 124 9.03 -7.01 -1.07
CA VAL A 124 7.65 -6.56 -0.94
C VAL A 124 7.39 -6.11 0.50
N PHE A 125 6.92 -4.89 0.68
CA PHE A 125 6.42 -4.42 1.97
C PHE A 125 5.15 -5.20 2.34
N ALA A 126 5.12 -5.73 3.56
CA ALA A 126 4.00 -6.54 4.01
C ALA A 126 2.70 -5.74 4.06
N ASN A 127 1.57 -6.40 3.77
CA ASN A 127 0.26 -5.85 4.04
C ASN A 127 0.01 -5.85 5.55
N ASN A 128 -0.32 -4.70 6.12
CA ASN A 128 -0.56 -4.49 7.55
C ASN A 128 -1.97 -3.98 7.84
N ALA A 129 -2.91 -4.18 6.93
CA ALA A 129 -4.28 -3.74 7.16
C ALA A 129 -4.84 -4.30 8.46
N ALA A 130 -5.40 -3.42 9.30
CA ALA A 130 -5.85 -3.77 10.66
C ALA A 130 -7.08 -4.70 10.65
N SER A 131 -7.85 -4.70 9.58
CA SER A 131 -9.04 -5.54 9.41
C SER A 131 -9.29 -5.84 7.95
N GLY A 132 -9.91 -6.99 7.67
CA GLY A 132 -10.26 -7.38 6.31
C GLY A 132 -9.05 -7.46 5.36
N GLN A 133 -7.90 -7.85 5.87
CA GLN A 133 -6.65 -7.89 5.14
C GLN A 133 -6.72 -8.82 3.92
N ALA A 134 -6.28 -8.33 2.76
CA ALA A 134 -6.05 -9.17 1.59
C ALA A 134 -4.85 -10.08 1.80
N ASN A 135 -4.98 -11.35 1.41
CA ASN A 135 -3.90 -12.34 1.51
C ASN A 135 -2.98 -12.28 0.29
N ASN A 136 -1.73 -12.67 0.47
CA ASN A 136 -0.74 -12.86 -0.58
C ASN A 136 -0.54 -11.64 -1.47
N VAL A 137 -0.57 -10.46 -0.88
CA VAL A 137 -0.35 -9.20 -1.55
C VAL A 137 0.33 -8.20 -0.61
N GLY A 138 1.15 -7.34 -1.18
CA GLY A 138 1.80 -6.24 -0.49
C GLY A 138 2.05 -5.09 -1.44
N VAL A 139 2.98 -4.23 -1.08
CA VAL A 139 3.37 -3.05 -1.85
C VAL A 139 4.84 -3.14 -2.22
N VAL A 140 5.17 -2.75 -3.44
CA VAL A 140 6.54 -2.49 -3.87
C VAL A 140 6.70 -1.02 -4.17
N VAL A 141 7.89 -0.49 -3.94
CA VAL A 141 8.26 0.90 -4.23
C VAL A 141 9.48 0.89 -5.13
N PHE A 142 9.45 1.71 -6.17
CA PHE A 142 10.55 1.88 -7.11
C PHE A 142 11.09 3.30 -7.09
N SER A 143 12.38 3.44 -7.26
CA SER A 143 13.01 4.73 -7.53
C SER A 143 12.78 5.14 -8.98
N ASP A 144 12.27 6.36 -9.21
CA ASP A 144 12.12 6.92 -10.56
C ASP A 144 13.48 7.10 -11.26
N ALA A 145 14.49 7.49 -10.51
CA ALA A 145 15.80 7.78 -11.06
C ALA A 145 16.59 6.52 -11.50
N PHE A 146 16.37 5.40 -10.82
CA PHE A 146 17.16 4.18 -11.02
C PHE A 146 16.36 3.03 -11.60
N HIS A 147 15.04 3.13 -11.65
CA HIS A 147 14.14 2.08 -12.11
C HIS A 147 14.31 0.75 -11.35
N THR A 148 14.65 0.84 -10.07
CA THR A 148 14.87 -0.31 -9.19
C THR A 148 13.96 -0.28 -7.98
N ASN A 149 13.61 -1.48 -7.49
CA ASN A 149 12.92 -1.61 -6.22
C ASN A 149 13.79 -1.05 -5.09
N VAL A 150 13.19 -0.26 -4.20
CA VAL A 150 13.89 0.33 -3.05
C VAL A 150 14.30 -0.73 -2.00
N LEU A 151 13.68 -1.92 -2.03
CA LEU A 151 14.08 -3.07 -1.23
C LEU A 151 14.98 -4.00 -2.05
N ASN A 152 16.13 -4.32 -1.49
CA ASN A 152 17.01 -5.35 -2.00
C ASN A 152 16.43 -6.75 -1.78
N ARG A 153 17.00 -7.78 -2.41
CA ARG A 153 16.57 -9.19 -2.27
C ARG A 153 16.66 -9.72 -0.83
N ASP A 154 17.49 -9.14 -0.01
CA ASP A 154 17.61 -9.48 1.42
C ASP A 154 16.63 -8.71 2.32
N GLY A 155 15.89 -7.74 1.75
CA GLY A 155 14.95 -6.88 2.45
C GLY A 155 15.56 -5.61 3.04
N SER A 156 16.85 -5.37 2.82
CA SER A 156 17.48 -4.09 3.13
C SER A 156 17.06 -3.01 2.12
N SER A 157 17.29 -1.75 2.47
CA SER A 157 17.01 -0.62 1.60
C SER A 157 18.12 0.40 1.69
N ASP A 158 18.63 0.82 0.53
CA ASP A 158 19.58 1.92 0.43
C ASP A 158 19.59 2.46 -1.00
N VAL A 159 18.88 3.56 -1.23
CA VAL A 159 18.84 4.25 -2.53
C VAL A 159 19.81 5.40 -2.47
N VAL A 160 20.92 5.32 -3.22
CA VAL A 160 22.03 6.26 -3.12
C VAL A 160 22.02 7.23 -4.30
N TYR A 161 21.99 8.52 -3.99
CA TYR A 161 22.12 9.61 -4.97
C TYR A 161 23.46 10.29 -4.81
N ASP A 162 24.27 10.28 -5.87
CA ASP A 162 25.50 11.02 -5.93
C ASP A 162 25.20 12.52 -6.14
N LEU A 163 25.60 13.34 -5.18
CA LEU A 163 25.47 14.80 -5.22
C LEU A 163 26.81 15.50 -5.49
N SER A 164 27.88 14.74 -5.74
CA SER A 164 29.17 15.29 -6.10
C SER A 164 29.06 16.12 -7.38
N GLY A 165 29.73 17.29 -7.39
CA GLY A 165 29.70 18.20 -8.53
C GLY A 165 28.40 19.00 -8.72
N LYS A 166 27.38 18.84 -7.88
CA LYS A 166 26.18 19.71 -7.87
C LYS A 166 26.51 21.03 -7.17
N ALA A 167 26.09 22.14 -7.80
CA ALA A 167 26.24 23.46 -7.21
C ALA A 167 25.35 23.65 -5.98
N GLU A 168 25.80 24.41 -5.00
CA GLU A 168 24.95 24.89 -3.90
C GLU A 168 23.94 25.95 -4.38
N PRO A 169 22.71 25.99 -3.81
CA PRO A 169 22.21 25.11 -2.76
C PRO A 169 21.75 23.77 -3.33
N ARG A 170 22.05 22.63 -2.63
CA ARG A 170 21.64 21.29 -3.02
C ARG A 170 20.23 20.96 -2.57
N PHE A 171 19.75 21.67 -1.57
CA PHE A 171 18.43 21.51 -0.98
C PHE A 171 17.66 22.85 -1.00
N PRO A 172 16.34 22.83 -1.13
CA PRO A 172 15.49 21.64 -1.23
C PRO A 172 15.64 20.87 -2.54
N ALA A 173 15.51 19.56 -2.48
CA ALA A 173 15.55 18.67 -3.64
C ALA A 173 14.45 17.62 -3.58
N ASP A 174 13.91 17.28 -4.75
CA ASP A 174 12.82 16.34 -4.89
C ASP A 174 13.31 15.00 -5.42
N TYR A 175 12.82 13.92 -4.80
CA TYR A 175 13.12 12.54 -5.18
C TYR A 175 11.81 11.82 -5.42
N THR A 176 11.58 11.38 -6.65
CA THR A 176 10.34 10.72 -7.06
C THR A 176 10.48 9.21 -6.97
N PHE A 177 9.40 8.59 -6.50
CA PHE A 177 9.23 7.15 -6.39
C PHE A 177 7.85 6.77 -6.89
N TYR A 178 7.61 5.47 -7.19
CA TYR A 178 6.25 4.97 -7.41
C TYR A 178 5.97 3.77 -6.54
N ALA A 179 4.74 3.71 -6.04
CA ALA A 179 4.23 2.57 -5.31
C ALA A 179 3.20 1.81 -6.13
N ARG A 180 3.23 0.49 -6.09
CA ARG A 180 2.20 -0.37 -6.66
C ARG A 180 2.00 -1.63 -5.85
N TYR A 181 0.89 -2.29 -6.10
CA TYR A 181 0.64 -3.61 -5.55
C TYR A 181 1.56 -4.67 -6.14
N GLN A 182 1.85 -5.68 -5.33
CA GLN A 182 2.58 -6.87 -5.76
C GLN A 182 1.97 -8.10 -5.10
N ASN A 183 1.59 -9.07 -5.91
CA ASN A 183 1.20 -10.38 -5.40
C ASN A 183 2.44 -11.19 -4.96
N THR A 184 2.22 -12.05 -3.97
CA THR A 184 3.22 -12.98 -3.42
C THR A 184 2.67 -14.40 -3.35
N GLY A 185 1.61 -14.67 -4.12
CA GLY A 185 0.84 -15.89 -4.23
C GLY A 185 -0.57 -15.58 -4.70
N ASP A 186 -1.50 -16.50 -4.53
CA ASP A 186 -2.90 -16.30 -4.89
C ASP A 186 -3.53 -15.17 -4.07
N VAL A 187 -3.91 -14.08 -4.74
CA VAL A 187 -4.43 -12.87 -4.11
C VAL A 187 -5.84 -13.10 -3.59
N GLY A 188 -6.03 -12.83 -2.29
CA GLY A 188 -7.35 -12.76 -1.67
C GLY A 188 -7.95 -11.35 -1.76
N ASN A 189 -9.26 -11.24 -1.57
CA ASN A 189 -9.94 -9.96 -1.45
C ASN A 189 -9.65 -9.32 -0.09
N GLY A 190 -9.60 -7.99 -0.03
CA GLY A 190 -9.47 -7.29 1.24
C GLY A 190 -8.71 -5.99 1.14
N ALA A 191 -8.49 -5.37 2.28
CA ALA A 191 -7.73 -4.15 2.41
C ALA A 191 -6.23 -4.42 2.34
N ILE A 192 -5.48 -3.46 1.82
CA ILE A 192 -4.03 -3.51 1.77
C ILE A 192 -3.49 -2.18 2.32
N THR A 193 -2.64 -2.24 3.31
CA THR A 193 -1.95 -1.09 3.91
C THR A 193 -0.52 -1.49 4.19
N SER A 194 0.42 -0.61 3.89
CA SER A 194 1.83 -0.81 4.26
C SER A 194 2.35 0.45 4.92
N ASN A 195 2.91 0.29 6.12
CA ASN A 195 3.52 1.37 6.88
C ASN A 195 5.04 1.33 6.72
N VAL A 196 5.60 2.40 6.21
CA VAL A 196 7.03 2.50 5.91
C VAL A 196 7.61 3.74 6.57
N VAL A 197 8.76 3.61 7.21
CA VAL A 197 9.57 4.74 7.67
C VAL A 197 10.59 5.06 6.61
N VAL A 198 10.67 6.32 6.22
CA VAL A 198 11.74 6.80 5.34
C VAL A 198 12.78 7.50 6.19
N ASP A 199 14.02 7.06 6.07
CA ASP A 199 15.19 7.67 6.69
C ASP A 199 16.13 8.20 5.59
N VAL A 200 16.68 9.38 5.81
CA VAL A 200 17.57 10.02 4.85
C VAL A 200 18.81 10.52 5.57
N THR A 201 19.95 10.06 5.09
CA THR A 201 21.27 10.46 5.60
C THR A 201 22.12 11.05 4.47
N TYR A 202 22.94 12.03 4.82
CA TYR A 202 23.90 12.65 3.92
C TYR A 202 25.33 12.32 4.39
N GLN A 203 26.17 11.83 3.48
CA GLN A 203 27.56 11.43 3.76
C GLN A 203 28.52 12.07 2.77
#